data_87250423b11d5defd9efed35ffa3e0e0
#
_entry.id   87250423b11d5defd9efed35ffa3e0e0
#
_cell.length_a   1.000
_cell.length_b   1.000
_cell.length_c   1.000
_cell.angle_alpha   90.00
_cell.angle_beta   90.00
_cell.angle_gamma   90.00
#
_symmetry.space_group_name_H-M   'P 1'
#
loop_
_entity.id
_entity.type
_entity.pdbx_description
1 polymer ?
#
loop_
_entity_poly.entity_id
_entity_poly.type
_entity_poly.pdbx_seq_one_letter_code
_entity_poly.pdbx_strand_id
1 'polypeptide(L)'
;DAASAESNRMLGLAFQGQGQLDMAFDKFRLCPKDDQVMENIYNLALDFERKRQFNKAEAAFRYIFDYNPKFRDIESRVNRAKQLSETVILGGGGGGRSNASLLDASGNVEKPMLGRYQIEKELGKGAMGVVYLGRDPKINRVVAIKTMALSQEFEADELVEVKERFFREAETAGRLNHPNIVQMYDAGEEHDLAYIAMEFLKGKDLVPYAKQGNLMPLPRVMSIVARVADALSYAHENNVVHRDIKPANIMYEPDSDQVKVTDFGIARITDSSKTKTGMVLGTPSYMSPEQLAGKKIDGRSDLFSLGVMLYQMSCGKLPFEGDSMAQLMFRIANEAHPDIRGINPDLPDCLVAIIDRAMTKDPDARYQTGAEFARDIRTCVTMSSAGGAAAGDSGVDISI
;
A
#
# COMPACT_ATOMS: atom_id res chain seq x y z
N ASP A 1 -25.79 43.44 13.29
CA ASP A 1 -25.94 43.58 14.75
C ASP A 1 -24.65 43.17 15.44
N ALA A 2 -24.03 44.11 16.20
CA ALA A 2 -22.69 43.91 16.79
C ALA A 2 -22.65 42.71 17.76
N ALA A 3 -23.74 42.43 18.47
CA ALA A 3 -23.85 41.26 19.38
C ALA A 3 -23.80 39.93 18.59
N SER A 4 -24.40 39.86 17.42
CA SER A 4 -24.37 38.69 16.54
C SER A 4 -22.96 38.44 15.96
N ALA A 5 -22.23 39.51 15.63
CA ALA A 5 -20.87 39.42 15.13
C ALA A 5 -19.91 38.87 16.19
N GLU A 6 -19.98 39.36 17.42
CA GLU A 6 -19.15 38.88 18.51
C GLU A 6 -19.48 37.44 18.89
N SER A 7 -20.77 37.07 18.88
CA SER A 7 -21.19 35.66 19.12
C SER A 7 -20.61 34.72 18.02
N ASN A 8 -20.65 35.12 16.75
CA ASN A 8 -20.06 34.31 15.67
C ASN A 8 -18.53 34.20 15.79
N ARG A 9 -17.85 35.28 16.19
CA ARG A 9 -16.40 35.28 16.43
C ARG A 9 -16.03 34.32 17.56
N MET A 10 -16.75 34.37 18.69
CA MET A 10 -16.53 33.47 19.82
C MET A 10 -16.81 31.99 19.46
N LEU A 11 -17.88 31.74 18.71
CA LEU A 11 -18.17 30.40 18.20
C LEU A 11 -17.07 29.91 17.26
N GLY A 12 -16.56 30.77 16.38
CA GLY A 12 -15.41 30.44 15.51
C GLY A 12 -14.18 30.02 16.29
N LEU A 13 -13.82 30.78 17.34
CA LEU A 13 -12.71 30.44 18.23
C LEU A 13 -12.95 29.12 19.00
N ALA A 14 -14.19 28.89 19.47
CA ALA A 14 -14.54 27.64 20.14
C ALA A 14 -14.42 26.42 19.21
N PHE A 15 -14.93 26.51 17.98
CA PHE A 15 -14.80 25.46 16.96
C PHE A 15 -13.33 25.24 16.57
N GLN A 16 -12.53 26.29 16.42
CA GLN A 16 -11.10 26.19 16.16
C GLN A 16 -10.38 25.44 17.29
N GLY A 17 -10.67 25.78 18.54
CA GLY A 17 -10.12 25.11 19.74
C GLY A 17 -10.50 23.63 19.85
N GLN A 18 -11.64 23.24 19.27
CA GLN A 18 -12.10 21.86 19.17
C GLN A 18 -11.58 21.13 17.91
N GLY A 19 -10.77 21.79 17.09
CA GLY A 19 -10.26 21.21 15.84
C GLY A 19 -11.25 21.16 14.68
N GLN A 20 -12.47 21.72 14.85
CA GLN A 20 -13.53 21.80 13.84
C GLN A 20 -13.31 23.01 12.93
N LEU A 21 -12.23 22.97 12.14
CA LEU A 21 -11.71 24.13 11.41
C LEU A 21 -12.66 24.65 10.31
N ASP A 22 -13.42 23.79 9.65
CA ASP A 22 -14.40 24.20 8.64
C ASP A 22 -15.53 25.02 9.27
N MET A 23 -16.07 24.55 10.38
CA MET A 23 -17.10 25.28 11.12
C MET A 23 -16.59 26.60 11.69
N ALA A 24 -15.32 26.63 12.12
CA ALA A 24 -14.67 27.86 12.56
C ALA A 24 -14.60 28.89 11.41
N PHE A 25 -14.19 28.46 10.21
CA PHE A 25 -14.11 29.34 9.04
C PHE A 25 -15.48 29.90 8.65
N ASP A 26 -16.51 29.06 8.63
CA ASP A 26 -17.88 29.49 8.33
C ASP A 26 -18.37 30.56 9.33
N LYS A 27 -18.04 30.40 10.62
CA LYS A 27 -18.41 31.39 11.64
C LYS A 27 -17.66 32.69 11.51
N PHE A 28 -16.35 32.66 11.24
CA PHE A 28 -15.57 33.89 11.01
C PHE A 28 -16.03 34.64 9.76
N ARG A 29 -16.46 33.96 8.71
CA ARG A 29 -17.01 34.59 7.49
C ARG A 29 -18.31 35.36 7.70
N LEU A 30 -19.06 35.04 8.76
CA LEU A 30 -20.27 35.76 9.15
C LEU A 30 -19.98 37.03 9.97
N CYS A 31 -18.72 37.24 10.38
CA CYS A 31 -18.33 38.45 11.09
C CYS A 31 -18.01 39.60 10.12
N PRO A 32 -18.12 40.88 10.57
CA PRO A 32 -17.61 41.99 9.83
C PRO A 32 -16.11 41.82 9.50
N LYS A 33 -15.69 42.28 8.35
CA LYS A 33 -14.29 42.20 7.94
C LYS A 33 -13.51 43.31 8.67
N ASP A 34 -12.85 42.94 9.73
CA ASP A 34 -11.94 43.79 10.50
C ASP A 34 -10.62 43.07 10.75
N ASP A 35 -9.62 43.81 11.24
CA ASP A 35 -8.27 43.27 11.45
C ASP A 35 -8.25 42.14 12.48
N GLN A 36 -9.18 42.15 13.48
CA GLN A 36 -9.27 41.12 14.50
C GLN A 36 -9.82 39.78 13.92
N VAL A 37 -10.83 39.87 13.08
CA VAL A 37 -11.38 38.69 12.38
C VAL A 37 -10.36 38.17 11.36
N MET A 38 -9.66 39.06 10.65
CA MET A 38 -8.58 38.63 9.73
C MET A 38 -7.44 37.91 10.46
N GLU A 39 -7.10 38.38 11.67
CA GLU A 39 -6.13 37.70 12.52
C GLU A 39 -6.58 36.28 12.92
N ASN A 40 -7.87 36.12 13.30
CA ASN A 40 -8.41 34.83 13.64
C ASN A 40 -8.41 33.87 12.41
N ILE A 41 -8.79 34.38 11.24
CA ILE A 41 -8.76 33.60 9.99
C ILE A 41 -7.32 33.26 9.59
N TYR A 42 -6.34 34.16 9.82
CA TYR A 42 -4.93 33.88 9.56
C TYR A 42 -4.43 32.70 10.43
N ASN A 43 -4.74 32.72 11.73
CA ASN A 43 -4.37 31.64 12.63
C ASN A 43 -5.09 30.32 12.25
N LEU A 44 -6.35 30.40 11.85
CA LEU A 44 -7.10 29.26 11.32
C LEU A 44 -6.47 28.68 10.05
N ALA A 45 -6.01 29.54 9.14
CA ALA A 45 -5.32 29.13 7.93
C ALA A 45 -4.01 28.40 8.23
N LEU A 46 -3.27 28.82 9.26
CA LEU A 46 -2.10 28.10 9.75
C LEU A 46 -2.48 26.72 10.34
N ASP A 47 -3.63 26.62 11.01
CA ASP A 47 -4.12 25.32 11.51
C ASP A 47 -4.52 24.39 10.35
N PHE A 48 -5.11 24.92 9.26
CA PHE A 48 -5.33 24.16 8.04
C PHE A 48 -4.00 23.71 7.39
N GLU A 49 -2.98 24.57 7.36
CA GLU A 49 -1.63 24.20 6.89
C GLU A 49 -1.04 23.08 7.74
N ARG A 50 -1.12 23.17 9.08
CA ARG A 50 -0.64 22.13 10.01
C ARG A 50 -1.34 20.79 9.79
N LYS A 51 -2.64 20.83 9.46
CA LYS A 51 -3.42 19.63 9.10
C LYS A 51 -3.29 19.23 7.61
N ARG A 52 -2.37 19.84 6.87
CA ARG A 52 -2.14 19.60 5.42
C ARG A 52 -3.38 19.78 4.54
N GLN A 53 -4.36 20.52 5.00
CA GLN A 53 -5.54 20.91 4.22
C GLN A 53 -5.24 22.16 3.39
N PHE A 54 -4.25 22.06 2.49
CA PHE A 54 -3.67 23.20 1.76
C PHE A 54 -4.68 23.96 0.89
N ASN A 55 -5.64 23.26 0.27
CA ASN A 55 -6.73 23.88 -0.46
C ASN A 55 -7.61 24.77 0.44
N LYS A 56 -7.85 24.35 1.68
CA LYS A 56 -8.62 25.13 2.65
C LYS A 56 -7.78 26.26 3.24
N ALA A 57 -6.49 26.01 3.49
CA ALA A 57 -5.54 27.05 3.88
C ALA A 57 -5.45 28.14 2.81
N GLU A 58 -5.32 27.76 1.52
CA GLU A 58 -5.34 28.69 0.39
C GLU A 58 -6.62 29.53 0.38
N ALA A 59 -7.78 28.91 0.52
CA ALA A 59 -9.07 29.61 0.54
C ALA A 59 -9.15 30.62 1.71
N ALA A 60 -8.67 30.24 2.90
CA ALA A 60 -8.65 31.12 4.06
C ALA A 60 -7.64 32.27 3.89
N PHE A 61 -6.43 32.02 3.41
CA PHE A 61 -5.45 33.07 3.12
C PHE A 61 -5.92 33.99 1.99
N ARG A 62 -6.54 33.48 0.95
CA ARG A 62 -7.09 34.27 -0.15
C ARG A 62 -8.21 35.18 0.34
N TYR A 63 -9.07 34.72 1.25
CA TYR A 63 -10.10 35.55 1.87
C TYR A 63 -9.54 36.78 2.58
N ILE A 64 -8.36 36.64 3.25
CA ILE A 64 -7.65 37.75 3.87
C ILE A 64 -7.01 38.65 2.80
N PHE A 65 -6.37 38.07 1.80
CA PHE A 65 -5.71 38.78 0.71
C PHE A 65 -6.69 39.70 -0.05
N ASP A 66 -7.89 39.19 -0.33
CA ASP A 66 -8.97 39.91 -1.01
C ASP A 66 -9.48 41.14 -0.17
N TYR A 67 -9.35 41.05 1.16
CA TYR A 67 -9.69 42.15 2.05
C TYR A 67 -8.52 43.14 2.20
N ASN A 68 -7.33 42.67 2.46
CA ASN A 68 -6.14 43.46 2.66
C ASN A 68 -4.87 42.77 2.14
N PRO A 69 -4.42 43.06 0.89
CA PRO A 69 -3.25 42.43 0.29
C PRO A 69 -1.93 42.68 1.05
N LYS A 70 -1.91 43.68 1.93
CA LYS A 70 -0.74 44.05 2.76
C LYS A 70 -0.81 43.48 4.18
N PHE A 71 -1.77 42.60 4.47
CA PHE A 71 -1.90 41.99 5.79
C PHE A 71 -0.75 40.99 6.01
N ARG A 72 0.17 41.30 6.92
CA ARG A 72 1.35 40.47 7.24
C ARG A 72 2.08 39.98 5.99
N ASP A 73 2.38 38.67 5.94
CA ASP A 73 3.01 37.95 4.83
C ASP A 73 2.01 37.26 3.91
N ILE A 74 0.76 37.79 3.83
CA ILE A 74 -0.38 37.11 3.20
C ILE A 74 -0.15 36.73 1.73
N GLU A 75 0.53 37.59 0.95
CA GLU A 75 0.82 37.32 -0.45
C GLU A 75 1.72 36.09 -0.62
N SER A 76 2.77 36.00 0.22
CA SER A 76 3.64 34.80 0.20
C SER A 76 2.92 33.55 0.68
N ARG A 77 2.01 33.70 1.65
CA ARG A 77 1.19 32.58 2.16
C ARG A 77 0.19 32.05 1.14
N VAL A 78 -0.51 32.93 0.44
CA VAL A 78 -1.43 32.52 -0.65
C VAL A 78 -0.66 31.76 -1.73
N ASN A 79 0.48 32.29 -2.17
CA ASN A 79 1.28 31.65 -3.20
C ASN A 79 1.82 30.29 -2.76
N ARG A 80 2.29 30.19 -1.52
CA ARG A 80 2.77 28.93 -0.94
C ARG A 80 1.65 27.90 -0.78
N ALA A 81 0.51 28.29 -0.20
CA ALA A 81 -0.63 27.39 -0.02
C ALA A 81 -1.18 26.91 -1.37
N LYS A 82 -1.23 27.79 -2.39
CA LYS A 82 -1.59 27.43 -3.75
C LYS A 82 -0.62 26.41 -4.36
N GLN A 83 0.68 26.62 -4.26
CA GLN A 83 1.68 25.67 -4.73
C GLN A 83 1.54 24.30 -4.05
N LEU A 84 1.31 24.29 -2.74
CA LEU A 84 1.11 23.06 -1.97
C LEU A 84 -0.22 22.40 -2.33
N SER A 85 -1.31 23.15 -2.57
CA SER A 85 -2.59 22.61 -3.00
C SER A 85 -2.50 22.04 -4.42
N GLU A 86 -1.82 22.71 -5.34
CA GLU A 86 -1.58 22.22 -6.70
C GLU A 86 -0.69 20.95 -6.71
N THR A 87 0.30 20.88 -5.81
CA THR A 87 1.15 19.68 -5.65
C THR A 87 0.34 18.49 -5.13
N VAL A 88 -0.65 18.72 -4.28
CA VAL A 88 -1.58 17.68 -3.77
C VAL A 88 -2.62 17.30 -4.83
N ILE A 89 -3.07 18.26 -5.66
CA ILE A 89 -4.08 18.03 -6.72
C ILE A 89 -3.44 17.41 -7.97
N LEU A 90 -2.17 17.74 -8.30
CA LEU A 90 -1.45 17.19 -9.46
C LEU A 90 -0.96 15.75 -9.28
N GLY A 91 -1.24 15.11 -8.14
CA GLY A 91 -1.18 13.65 -8.00
C GLY A 91 -2.26 12.90 -8.79
N GLY A 92 -3.10 13.59 -9.55
CA GLY A 92 -4.17 13.05 -10.39
C GLY A 92 -4.16 13.55 -11.81
N GLY A 93 -3.36 12.92 -12.67
CA GLY A 93 -3.61 12.86 -14.12
C GLY A 93 -3.11 14.01 -15.01
N GLY A 94 -2.14 13.74 -15.87
CA GLY A 94 -1.98 14.39 -17.17
C GLY A 94 -0.90 15.46 -17.30
N GLY A 95 0.15 15.08 -17.92
CA GLY A 95 1.17 15.77 -18.69
C GLY A 95 1.26 17.29 -18.72
N GLY A 96 2.47 17.77 -18.41
CA GLY A 96 2.90 19.08 -18.88
C GLY A 96 3.61 19.95 -17.82
N ARG A 97 4.93 19.94 -17.86
CA ARG A 97 5.87 21.01 -17.48
C ARG A 97 5.38 22.09 -16.52
N SER A 98 5.88 22.07 -15.30
CA SER A 98 6.60 23.23 -14.75
C SER A 98 7.32 22.85 -13.45
N ASN A 99 8.64 22.79 -13.50
CA ASN A 99 9.53 22.93 -12.35
C ASN A 99 9.34 24.35 -11.80
N ALA A 100 8.42 24.54 -10.86
CA ALA A 100 8.42 25.72 -10.02
C ALA A 100 9.20 25.38 -8.75
N SER A 101 10.47 25.69 -8.79
CA SER A 101 11.42 25.60 -7.69
C SER A 101 10.96 26.44 -6.49
N LEU A 102 10.82 25.78 -5.35
CA LEU A 102 10.85 26.47 -4.06
C LEU A 102 12.30 26.96 -3.86
N LEU A 103 12.55 28.24 -4.17
CA LEU A 103 13.82 28.89 -3.86
C LEU A 103 13.76 29.37 -2.40
N ASP A 104 14.74 28.94 -1.59
CA ASP A 104 15.02 29.61 -0.33
C ASP A 104 15.59 31.02 -0.60
N ALA A 105 15.73 31.84 0.45
CA ALA A 105 16.28 33.18 0.34
C ALA A 105 17.74 33.23 -0.16
N SER A 106 18.39 32.08 -0.38
CA SER A 106 19.75 31.90 -0.90
C SER A 106 19.80 31.32 -2.32
N GLY A 107 18.64 31.08 -2.97
CA GLY A 107 18.57 30.58 -4.33
C GLY A 107 18.71 29.04 -4.46
N ASN A 108 18.72 28.30 -3.37
CA ASN A 108 18.72 26.84 -3.36
C ASN A 108 17.30 26.27 -3.27
N VAL A 109 17.01 25.29 -4.10
CA VAL A 109 15.75 24.55 -4.08
C VAL A 109 15.76 23.58 -2.91
N GLU A 110 15.03 23.91 -1.83
CA GLU A 110 14.79 22.95 -0.75
C GLU A 110 13.86 21.85 -1.27
N LYS A 111 14.41 20.64 -1.41
CA LYS A 111 13.60 19.47 -1.73
C LYS A 111 12.69 19.12 -0.55
N PRO A 112 11.43 18.71 -0.80
CA PRO A 112 10.52 18.36 0.27
C PRO A 112 11.10 17.23 1.12
N MET A 113 10.99 17.37 2.44
CA MET A 113 11.45 16.38 3.42
C MET A 113 10.26 15.64 4.02
N LEU A 114 10.45 14.39 4.37
CA LEU A 114 9.55 13.59 5.19
C LEU A 114 10.40 12.86 6.25
N GLY A 115 10.25 13.23 7.51
CA GLY A 115 11.21 12.86 8.53
C GLY A 115 12.61 13.32 8.13
N ARG A 116 13.58 12.40 8.13
CA ARG A 116 14.95 12.66 7.69
C ARG A 116 15.19 12.48 6.19
N TYR A 117 14.18 12.00 5.45
CA TYR A 117 14.32 11.61 4.06
C TYR A 117 13.96 12.75 3.11
N GLN A 118 14.81 12.98 2.13
CA GLN A 118 14.55 13.92 1.04
C GLN A 118 13.70 13.22 -0.03
N ILE A 119 12.54 13.80 -0.36
CA ILE A 119 11.64 13.26 -1.38
C ILE A 119 12.13 13.70 -2.77
N GLU A 120 12.27 12.73 -3.70
CA GLU A 120 12.71 13.00 -5.06
C GLU A 120 11.54 12.99 -6.05
N LYS A 121 10.69 11.98 -6.00
CA LYS A 121 9.52 11.84 -6.88
C LYS A 121 8.51 10.82 -6.35
N GLU A 122 7.28 10.89 -6.81
CA GLU A 122 6.27 9.87 -6.63
C GLU A 122 6.59 8.64 -7.50
N LEU A 123 6.51 7.44 -6.93
CA LEU A 123 6.67 6.15 -7.61
C LEU A 123 5.33 5.53 -7.98
N GLY A 124 4.32 5.73 -7.12
CA GLY A 124 3.00 5.18 -7.34
C GLY A 124 2.03 5.54 -6.22
N LYS A 125 0.74 5.36 -6.53
CA LYS A 125 -0.37 5.60 -5.62
C LYS A 125 -1.13 4.31 -5.42
N GLY A 126 -1.26 3.87 -4.18
CA GLY A 126 -2.03 2.69 -3.79
C GLY A 126 -3.30 3.06 -3.05
N ALA A 127 -4.11 2.04 -2.71
CA ALA A 127 -5.35 2.23 -1.97
C ALA A 127 -5.14 2.86 -0.58
N MET A 128 -3.98 2.65 0.04
CA MET A 128 -3.68 3.10 1.42
C MET A 128 -2.69 4.26 1.49
N GLY A 129 -2.29 4.84 0.36
CA GLY A 129 -1.35 5.96 0.36
C GLY A 129 -0.46 6.03 -0.87
N VAL A 130 0.58 6.82 -0.78
CA VAL A 130 1.50 7.12 -1.87
C VAL A 130 2.88 6.58 -1.55
N VAL A 131 3.56 6.03 -2.56
CA VAL A 131 4.96 5.60 -2.45
C VAL A 131 5.85 6.61 -3.17
N TYR A 132 6.87 7.10 -2.50
CA TYR A 132 7.84 8.05 -3.02
C TYR A 132 9.22 7.41 -3.15
N LEU A 133 9.96 7.84 -4.17
CA LEU A 133 11.42 7.71 -4.18
C LEU A 133 11.99 8.81 -3.29
N GLY A 134 12.85 8.42 -2.37
CA GLY A 134 13.51 9.35 -1.49
C GLY A 134 14.99 8.99 -1.30
N ARG A 135 15.68 9.83 -0.56
CA ARG A 135 17.08 9.65 -0.22
C ARG A 135 17.33 9.98 1.25
N ASP A 136 18.04 9.13 1.94
CA ASP A 136 18.61 9.44 3.24
C ASP A 136 19.86 10.34 3.03
N PRO A 137 19.80 11.64 3.35
CA PRO A 137 20.91 12.56 3.06
C PRO A 137 22.14 12.28 3.91
N LYS A 138 22.00 11.63 5.09
CA LYS A 138 23.11 11.33 6.00
C LYS A 138 24.05 10.26 5.44
N ILE A 139 23.51 9.27 4.75
CA ILE A 139 24.27 8.13 4.22
C ILE A 139 24.14 8.00 2.71
N ASN A 140 23.51 8.98 2.05
CA ASN A 140 23.29 9.04 0.61
C ASN A 140 22.63 7.76 0.03
N ARG A 141 21.71 7.17 0.79
CA ARG A 141 21.01 5.93 0.40
C ARG A 141 19.65 6.24 -0.23
N VAL A 142 19.40 5.67 -1.40
CA VAL A 142 18.09 5.69 -2.06
C VAL A 142 17.12 4.77 -1.31
N VAL A 143 15.91 5.24 -1.07
CA VAL A 143 14.86 4.52 -0.33
C VAL A 143 13.52 4.66 -1.04
N ALA A 144 12.64 3.69 -0.84
CA ALA A 144 11.22 3.84 -1.10
C ALA A 144 10.52 4.25 0.20
N ILE A 145 9.61 5.22 0.13
CA ILE A 145 8.90 5.73 1.29
C ILE A 145 7.40 5.60 1.03
N LYS A 146 6.77 4.69 1.74
CA LYS A 146 5.32 4.49 1.70
C LYS A 146 4.67 5.36 2.77
N THR A 147 3.72 6.19 2.38
CA THR A 147 2.99 7.10 3.27
C THR A 147 1.55 6.68 3.41
N MET A 148 0.98 6.92 4.59
CA MET A 148 -0.42 6.64 4.91
C MET A 148 -1.01 7.78 5.73
N ALA A 149 -2.11 8.36 5.25
CA ALA A 149 -2.84 9.42 5.93
C ALA A 149 -3.88 8.80 6.89
N LEU A 150 -3.42 8.23 8.02
CA LEU A 150 -4.27 7.49 8.95
C LEU A 150 -5.46 8.33 9.46
N SER A 151 -5.28 9.62 9.67
CA SER A 151 -6.34 10.55 10.09
C SER A 151 -7.45 10.74 9.05
N GLN A 152 -7.21 10.41 7.78
CA GLN A 152 -8.22 10.46 6.71
C GLN A 152 -9.05 9.19 6.62
N GLU A 153 -8.49 8.06 7.03
CA GLU A 153 -9.09 6.73 6.91
C GLU A 153 -9.85 6.30 8.16
N PHE A 154 -9.45 6.78 9.35
CA PHE A 154 -9.99 6.35 10.64
C PHE A 154 -10.61 7.51 11.42
N GLU A 155 -11.61 7.22 12.26
CA GLU A 155 -12.22 8.21 13.15
C GLU A 155 -11.24 8.65 14.25
N ALA A 156 -11.48 9.84 14.81
CA ALA A 156 -10.55 10.45 15.76
C ALA A 156 -10.39 9.64 17.06
N ASP A 157 -11.42 8.91 17.47
CA ASP A 157 -11.42 8.04 18.65
C ASP A 157 -10.63 6.73 18.43
N GLU A 158 -10.55 6.24 17.18
CA GLU A 158 -9.78 5.05 16.80
C GLU A 158 -8.33 5.37 16.45
N LEU A 159 -8.02 6.62 16.10
CA LEU A 159 -6.74 7.03 15.49
C LEU A 159 -5.52 6.70 16.37
N VAL A 160 -5.65 6.87 17.70
CA VAL A 160 -4.54 6.58 18.63
C VAL A 160 -4.20 5.08 18.60
N GLU A 161 -5.22 4.23 18.70
CA GLU A 161 -5.03 2.78 18.66
C GLU A 161 -4.47 2.29 17.32
N VAL A 162 -4.97 2.88 16.22
CA VAL A 162 -4.51 2.57 14.85
C VAL A 162 -3.04 2.96 14.67
N LYS A 163 -2.62 4.12 15.17
CA LYS A 163 -1.22 4.56 15.13
C LYS A 163 -0.31 3.64 15.94
N GLU A 164 -0.70 3.30 17.17
CA GLU A 164 0.07 2.37 18.01
C GLU A 164 0.21 1.01 17.35
N ARG A 165 -0.83 0.53 16.71
CA ARG A 165 -0.84 -0.72 15.96
C ARG A 165 0.10 -0.65 14.76
N PHE A 166 0.02 0.45 14.00
CA PHE A 166 0.90 0.70 12.86
C PHE A 166 2.39 0.60 13.26
N PHE A 167 2.81 1.31 14.31
CA PHE A 167 4.20 1.31 14.72
C PHE A 167 4.65 -0.05 15.28
N ARG A 168 3.78 -0.76 15.99
CA ARG A 168 4.05 -2.11 16.49
C ARG A 168 4.23 -3.12 15.36
N GLU A 169 3.38 -3.08 14.35
CA GLU A 169 3.50 -3.96 13.18
C GLU A 169 4.75 -3.60 12.37
N ALA A 170 5.03 -2.30 12.19
CA ALA A 170 6.24 -1.83 11.51
C ALA A 170 7.51 -2.26 12.27
N GLU A 171 7.54 -2.16 13.59
CA GLU A 171 8.66 -2.65 14.41
C GLU A 171 8.87 -4.15 14.24
N THR A 172 7.78 -4.93 14.27
CA THR A 172 7.84 -6.39 14.15
C THR A 172 8.32 -6.81 12.77
N ALA A 173 7.76 -6.22 11.70
CA ALA A 173 8.16 -6.49 10.32
C ALA A 173 9.60 -5.97 10.03
N GLY A 174 9.99 -4.87 10.66
CA GLY A 174 11.32 -4.28 10.50
C GLY A 174 12.48 -5.16 11.01
N ARG A 175 12.19 -6.14 11.85
CA ARG A 175 13.18 -7.11 12.34
C ARG A 175 13.47 -8.24 11.34
N LEU A 176 12.61 -8.40 10.32
CA LEU A 176 12.82 -9.42 9.29
C LEU A 176 14.03 -9.05 8.40
N ASN A 177 14.93 -10.00 8.22
CA ASN A 177 16.08 -9.88 7.34
C ASN A 177 16.23 -11.15 6.51
N HIS A 178 15.74 -11.10 5.27
CA HIS A 178 15.73 -12.25 4.36
C HIS A 178 15.90 -11.75 2.90
N PRO A 179 16.65 -12.47 2.04
CA PRO A 179 16.91 -12.02 0.67
C PRO A 179 15.64 -11.78 -0.17
N ASN A 180 14.56 -12.48 0.13
CA ASN A 180 13.28 -12.35 -0.56
C ASN A 180 12.20 -11.57 0.21
N ILE A 181 12.60 -10.80 1.23
CA ILE A 181 11.73 -9.85 1.93
C ILE A 181 12.32 -8.45 1.75
N VAL A 182 11.47 -7.46 1.48
CA VAL A 182 11.91 -6.07 1.43
C VAL A 182 12.44 -5.63 2.79
N GLN A 183 13.64 -5.05 2.82
CA GLN A 183 14.22 -4.57 4.05
C GLN A 183 13.58 -3.23 4.46
N MET A 184 12.99 -3.18 5.63
CA MET A 184 12.50 -1.96 6.25
C MET A 184 13.67 -1.26 6.97
N TYR A 185 13.76 0.07 6.84
CA TYR A 185 14.84 0.86 7.44
C TYR A 185 14.36 1.75 8.56
N ASP A 186 13.13 2.25 8.46
CA ASP A 186 12.59 3.22 9.41
C ASP A 186 11.07 3.31 9.30
N ALA A 187 10.42 3.72 10.37
CA ALA A 187 9.01 4.07 10.39
C ALA A 187 8.84 5.33 11.27
N GLY A 188 8.00 6.24 10.85
CA GLY A 188 7.78 7.47 11.58
C GLY A 188 6.45 8.13 11.22
N GLU A 189 6.20 9.26 11.85
CA GLU A 189 5.06 10.11 11.60
C GLU A 189 5.51 11.55 11.48
N GLU A 190 4.99 12.24 10.49
CA GLU A 190 5.19 13.68 10.32
C GLU A 190 3.91 14.32 9.79
N HIS A 191 3.40 15.35 10.46
CA HIS A 191 2.21 16.11 10.08
C HIS A 191 0.98 15.21 9.80
N ASP A 192 0.64 14.28 10.71
CA ASP A 192 -0.44 13.29 10.59
C ASP A 192 -0.28 12.27 9.42
N LEU A 193 0.89 12.21 8.82
CA LEU A 193 1.24 11.27 7.79
C LEU A 193 2.19 10.22 8.35
N ALA A 194 1.71 9.00 8.56
CA ALA A 194 2.57 7.88 8.92
C ALA A 194 3.37 7.44 7.69
N TYR A 195 4.64 7.07 7.87
CA TYR A 195 5.49 6.60 6.78
C TYR A 195 6.34 5.41 7.19
N ILE A 196 6.70 4.61 6.19
CA ILE A 196 7.68 3.54 6.27
C ILE A 196 8.74 3.79 5.19
N ALA A 197 10.00 3.88 5.59
CA ALA A 197 11.14 3.93 4.68
C ALA A 197 11.73 2.53 4.53
N MET A 198 11.92 2.09 3.29
CA MET A 198 12.35 0.73 2.97
C MET A 198 13.31 0.70 1.77
N GLU A 199 13.85 -0.47 1.52
CA GLU A 199 14.65 -0.77 0.34
C GLU A 199 13.93 -0.36 -0.94
N PHE A 200 14.61 0.41 -1.80
CA PHE A 200 14.10 0.72 -3.13
C PHE A 200 14.34 -0.45 -4.07
N LEU A 201 13.27 -0.99 -4.66
CA LEU A 201 13.30 -2.11 -5.59
C LEU A 201 13.13 -1.59 -7.02
N LYS A 202 14.00 -2.03 -7.95
CA LYS A 202 13.95 -1.61 -9.35
C LYS A 202 12.91 -2.35 -10.18
N GLY A 203 12.50 -3.52 -9.74
CA GLY A 203 11.55 -4.38 -10.43
C GLY A 203 10.13 -3.80 -10.48
N LYS A 204 9.21 -4.62 -10.96
CA LYS A 204 7.76 -4.37 -10.97
C LYS A 204 7.05 -5.43 -10.15
N ASP A 205 5.82 -5.15 -9.74
CA ASP A 205 4.96 -6.17 -9.16
C ASP A 205 4.58 -7.26 -10.18
N LEU A 206 4.04 -8.37 -9.68
CA LEU A 206 3.64 -9.51 -10.52
C LEU A 206 2.27 -9.35 -11.19
N VAL A 207 1.54 -8.27 -10.96
CA VAL A 207 0.19 -8.06 -11.53
C VAL A 207 0.17 -8.19 -13.07
N PRO A 208 1.13 -7.63 -13.83
CA PRO A 208 1.14 -7.80 -15.29
C PRO A 208 1.26 -9.26 -15.73
N TYR A 209 1.97 -10.08 -14.95
CA TYR A 209 2.26 -11.49 -15.26
C TYR A 209 1.18 -12.48 -14.77
N ALA A 210 0.15 -11.98 -14.12
CA ALA A 210 -1.01 -12.75 -13.66
C ALA A 210 -2.20 -12.69 -14.63
N LYS A 211 -2.00 -12.16 -15.84
CA LYS A 211 -3.04 -11.95 -16.85
C LYS A 211 -2.84 -12.88 -18.04
N GLN A 212 -3.92 -13.40 -18.60
CA GLN A 212 -3.88 -14.15 -19.86
C GLN A 212 -3.19 -13.32 -20.96
N GLY A 213 -2.36 -13.96 -21.76
CA GLY A 213 -1.58 -13.31 -22.82
C GLY A 213 -0.25 -12.70 -22.35
N ASN A 214 0.00 -12.64 -21.04
CA ASN A 214 1.28 -12.15 -20.50
C ASN A 214 1.83 -13.03 -19.35
N LEU A 215 1.49 -14.31 -19.35
CA LEU A 215 1.98 -15.24 -18.34
C LEU A 215 3.49 -15.46 -18.48
N MET A 216 4.17 -15.61 -17.37
CA MET A 216 5.56 -16.06 -17.35
C MET A 216 5.65 -17.55 -17.71
N PRO A 217 6.79 -18.03 -18.22
CA PRO A 217 7.06 -19.45 -18.33
C PRO A 217 6.87 -20.15 -16.97
N LEU A 218 6.20 -21.31 -16.99
CA LEU A 218 5.84 -22.05 -15.78
C LEU A 218 7.03 -22.31 -14.83
N PRO A 219 8.23 -22.73 -15.31
CA PRO A 219 9.38 -22.91 -14.43
C PRO A 219 9.77 -21.63 -13.68
N ARG A 220 9.58 -20.46 -14.29
CA ARG A 220 9.84 -19.17 -13.67
C ARG A 220 8.82 -18.86 -12.58
N VAL A 221 7.53 -19.09 -12.85
CA VAL A 221 6.45 -18.97 -11.87
C VAL A 221 6.74 -19.84 -10.65
N MET A 222 7.07 -21.10 -10.87
CA MET A 222 7.39 -22.06 -9.80
C MET A 222 8.59 -21.62 -8.97
N SER A 223 9.65 -21.13 -9.62
CA SER A 223 10.84 -20.60 -8.94
C SER A 223 10.51 -19.39 -8.06
N ILE A 224 9.71 -18.46 -8.57
CA ILE A 224 9.26 -17.27 -7.81
C ILE A 224 8.44 -17.72 -6.60
N VAL A 225 7.43 -18.56 -6.80
CA VAL A 225 6.54 -19.01 -5.72
C VAL A 225 7.30 -19.80 -4.65
N ALA A 226 8.27 -20.63 -5.02
CA ALA A 226 9.11 -21.34 -4.05
C ALA A 226 9.90 -20.37 -3.17
N ARG A 227 10.49 -19.31 -3.75
CA ARG A 227 11.22 -18.29 -3.00
C ARG A 227 10.31 -17.45 -2.09
N VAL A 228 9.09 -17.15 -2.53
CA VAL A 228 8.08 -16.49 -1.70
C VAL A 228 7.66 -17.40 -0.55
N ALA A 229 7.47 -18.70 -0.79
CA ALA A 229 7.14 -19.67 0.25
C ALA A 229 8.24 -19.78 1.32
N ASP A 230 9.54 -19.76 0.93
CA ASP A 230 10.66 -19.72 1.88
C ASP A 230 10.65 -18.42 2.71
N ALA A 231 10.41 -17.27 2.05
CA ALA A 231 10.31 -15.98 2.73
C ALA A 231 9.17 -15.96 3.76
N LEU A 232 8.02 -16.54 3.42
CA LEU A 232 6.90 -16.69 4.34
C LEU A 232 7.22 -17.64 5.50
N SER A 233 7.91 -18.77 5.23
CA SER A 233 8.35 -19.68 6.31
C SER A 233 9.22 -18.95 7.34
N TYR A 234 10.20 -18.18 6.85
CA TYR A 234 11.05 -17.35 7.70
C TYR A 234 10.27 -16.32 8.52
N ALA A 235 9.31 -15.62 7.88
CA ALA A 235 8.48 -14.65 8.57
C ALA A 235 7.60 -15.30 9.65
N HIS A 236 6.99 -16.46 9.36
CA HIS A 236 6.14 -17.19 10.29
C HIS A 236 6.93 -17.71 11.51
N GLU A 237 8.16 -18.19 11.32
CA GLU A 237 9.08 -18.57 12.39
C GLU A 237 9.43 -17.38 13.31
N ASN A 238 9.38 -16.16 12.75
CA ASN A 238 9.56 -14.91 13.52
C ASN A 238 8.23 -14.30 14.00
N ASN A 239 7.13 -15.08 13.99
CA ASN A 239 5.79 -14.69 14.42
C ASN A 239 5.17 -13.53 13.61
N VAL A 240 5.57 -13.38 12.35
CA VAL A 240 5.02 -12.41 11.42
C VAL A 240 4.18 -13.13 10.37
N VAL A 241 2.89 -12.81 10.29
CA VAL A 241 1.97 -13.26 9.24
C VAL A 241 1.71 -12.11 8.30
N HIS A 242 1.83 -12.33 6.99
CA HIS A 242 1.73 -11.28 5.98
C HIS A 242 0.29 -10.78 5.78
N ARG A 243 -0.69 -11.67 5.67
CA ARG A 243 -2.15 -11.47 5.56
C ARG A 243 -2.66 -10.89 4.24
N ASP A 244 -1.80 -10.48 3.33
CA ASP A 244 -2.18 -9.88 2.03
C ASP A 244 -1.25 -10.35 0.91
N ILE A 245 -1.00 -11.66 0.81
CA ILE A 245 -0.20 -12.25 -0.28
C ILE A 245 -1.02 -12.22 -1.57
N LYS A 246 -0.46 -11.50 -2.56
CA LYS A 246 -1.03 -11.33 -3.90
C LYS A 246 0.04 -10.82 -4.87
N PRO A 247 -0.17 -10.89 -6.19
CA PRO A 247 0.80 -10.43 -7.19
C PRO A 247 1.27 -8.99 -6.99
N ALA A 248 0.41 -8.08 -6.51
CA ALA A 248 0.74 -6.67 -6.26
C ALA A 248 1.78 -6.47 -5.14
N ASN A 249 1.91 -7.43 -4.22
CA ASN A 249 2.83 -7.35 -3.08
C ASN A 249 4.10 -8.19 -3.29
N ILE A 250 4.33 -8.70 -4.50
CA ILE A 250 5.55 -9.43 -4.87
C ILE A 250 6.24 -8.65 -5.98
N MET A 251 7.41 -8.10 -5.67
CA MET A 251 8.26 -7.40 -6.64
C MET A 251 9.21 -8.36 -7.33
N TYR A 252 9.35 -8.23 -8.63
CA TYR A 252 10.24 -9.03 -9.45
C TYR A 252 11.07 -8.16 -10.40
N GLU A 253 12.37 -8.36 -10.40
CA GLU A 253 13.30 -7.73 -11.33
C GLU A 253 13.86 -8.81 -12.28
N PRO A 254 13.48 -8.81 -13.56
CA PRO A 254 13.88 -9.85 -14.51
C PRO A 254 15.40 -9.93 -14.76
N ASP A 255 16.10 -8.80 -14.78
CA ASP A 255 17.52 -8.72 -15.13
C ASP A 255 18.42 -9.38 -14.06
N SER A 256 18.07 -9.21 -12.78
CA SER A 256 18.80 -9.80 -11.66
C SER A 256 18.13 -11.06 -11.10
N ASP A 257 16.96 -11.45 -11.62
CA ASP A 257 16.09 -12.50 -11.08
C ASP A 257 15.76 -12.30 -9.60
N GLN A 258 15.72 -11.04 -9.15
CA GLN A 258 15.41 -10.71 -7.75
C GLN A 258 13.91 -10.78 -7.52
N VAL A 259 13.53 -11.47 -6.44
CA VAL A 259 12.14 -11.54 -5.93
C VAL A 259 12.09 -11.02 -4.52
N LYS A 260 11.17 -10.11 -4.24
CA LYS A 260 10.98 -9.56 -2.89
C LYS A 260 9.51 -9.46 -2.53
N VAL A 261 9.13 -9.98 -1.37
CA VAL A 261 7.81 -9.78 -0.75
C VAL A 261 7.81 -8.42 -0.07
N THR A 262 6.78 -7.62 -0.33
CA THR A 262 6.60 -6.27 0.23
C THR A 262 5.37 -6.21 1.11
N ASP A 263 5.20 -5.12 1.86
CA ASP A 263 3.99 -4.80 2.63
C ASP A 263 3.65 -5.75 3.80
N PHE A 264 4.66 -6.36 4.44
CA PHE A 264 4.46 -7.12 5.67
C PHE A 264 3.84 -6.26 6.78
N GLY A 265 2.85 -6.81 7.48
CA GLY A 265 2.24 -6.24 8.68
C GLY A 265 1.25 -5.09 8.47
N ILE A 266 1.21 -4.46 7.29
CA ILE A 266 0.35 -3.29 7.05
C ILE A 266 -1.14 -3.69 7.01
N ALA A 267 -1.46 -4.89 6.53
CA ALA A 267 -2.84 -5.38 6.40
C ALA A 267 -3.57 -5.49 7.76
N ARG A 268 -2.85 -5.74 8.86
CA ARG A 268 -3.45 -5.85 10.20
C ARG A 268 -4.02 -4.53 10.72
N ILE A 269 -3.58 -3.40 10.21
CA ILE A 269 -4.07 -2.08 10.62
C ILE A 269 -5.54 -1.93 10.23
N THR A 270 -5.95 -2.57 9.14
CA THR A 270 -7.29 -2.48 8.57
C THR A 270 -8.25 -3.60 8.97
N ASP A 271 -7.73 -4.71 9.51
CA ASP A 271 -8.51 -5.92 9.83
C ASP A 271 -9.56 -5.71 10.96
N SER A 272 -9.42 -4.71 11.81
CA SER A 272 -10.26 -4.52 13.00
C SER A 272 -11.01 -3.20 13.04
N SER A 273 -10.75 -2.28 12.14
CA SER A 273 -11.39 -0.96 12.09
C SER A 273 -12.26 -0.85 10.83
N LYS A 274 -13.51 -0.43 11.03
CA LYS A 274 -14.37 -0.01 9.91
C LYS A 274 -13.79 1.30 9.39
N THR A 275 -13.23 1.27 8.18
CA THR A 275 -12.86 2.52 7.50
C THR A 275 -14.09 3.41 7.33
N LYS A 276 -13.92 4.72 7.40
CA LYS A 276 -14.98 5.73 7.16
C LYS A 276 -15.80 5.48 5.90
N THR A 277 -15.18 4.83 4.92
CA THR A 277 -15.79 4.51 3.63
C THR A 277 -16.59 3.22 3.63
N GLY A 278 -16.56 2.41 4.71
CA GLY A 278 -17.22 1.11 4.75
C GLY A 278 -16.69 0.10 3.73
N MET A 279 -15.60 0.45 3.05
CA MET A 279 -14.97 -0.43 2.08
C MET A 279 -14.15 -1.50 2.79
N VAL A 280 -14.40 -2.75 2.44
CA VAL A 280 -13.44 -3.84 2.68
C VAL A 280 -12.18 -3.46 1.89
N LEU A 281 -11.13 -3.05 2.59
CA LEU A 281 -9.88 -2.64 1.94
C LEU A 281 -9.22 -3.88 1.31
N GLY A 282 -9.18 -3.89 -0.01
CA GLY A 282 -8.57 -4.95 -0.81
C GLY A 282 -9.58 -5.85 -1.52
N THR A 283 -9.11 -6.50 -2.56
CA THR A 283 -9.89 -7.51 -3.29
C THR A 283 -9.81 -8.83 -2.51
N PRO A 284 -10.92 -9.38 -1.98
CA PRO A 284 -10.89 -10.58 -1.14
C PRO A 284 -10.50 -11.85 -1.90
N SER A 285 -10.25 -11.76 -3.21
CA SER A 285 -9.97 -12.89 -4.10
C SER A 285 -8.81 -13.79 -3.64
N TYR A 286 -7.89 -13.23 -2.83
CA TYR A 286 -6.74 -13.97 -2.28
C TYR A 286 -6.89 -14.33 -0.81
N MET A 287 -7.93 -13.84 -0.13
CA MET A 287 -8.15 -14.09 1.30
C MET A 287 -8.46 -15.55 1.56
N SER A 288 -7.98 -16.07 2.68
CA SER A 288 -8.31 -17.42 3.13
C SER A 288 -9.72 -17.49 3.73
N PRO A 289 -10.35 -18.68 3.77
CA PRO A 289 -11.67 -18.87 4.39
C PRO A 289 -11.73 -18.39 5.83
N GLU A 290 -10.68 -18.63 6.62
CA GLU A 290 -10.60 -18.22 8.03
C GLU A 290 -10.45 -16.69 8.18
N GLN A 291 -9.76 -15.99 7.24
CA GLN A 291 -9.72 -14.54 7.21
C GLN A 291 -11.12 -13.96 6.96
N LEU A 292 -11.83 -14.48 5.96
CA LEU A 292 -13.19 -14.03 5.65
C LEU A 292 -14.18 -14.28 6.80
N ALA A 293 -13.96 -15.34 7.56
CA ALA A 293 -14.77 -15.70 8.72
C ALA A 293 -14.39 -14.92 9.99
N GLY A 294 -13.38 -14.02 9.94
CA GLY A 294 -12.90 -13.28 11.10
C GLY A 294 -12.32 -14.18 12.21
N LYS A 295 -11.86 -15.38 11.87
CA LYS A 295 -11.24 -16.32 12.82
C LYS A 295 -9.79 -15.93 13.09
N LYS A 296 -9.20 -16.53 14.14
CA LYS A 296 -7.76 -16.41 14.39
C LYS A 296 -7.00 -16.97 13.19
N ILE A 297 -6.13 -16.16 12.61
CA ILE A 297 -5.29 -16.51 11.46
C ILE A 297 -3.85 -16.76 11.88
N ASP A 298 -3.18 -17.66 11.15
CA ASP A 298 -1.75 -17.94 11.28
C ASP A 298 -1.11 -18.02 9.88
N GLY A 299 0.15 -18.45 9.82
CA GLY A 299 0.90 -18.52 8.56
C GLY A 299 0.26 -19.35 7.46
N ARG A 300 -0.62 -20.31 7.79
CA ARG A 300 -1.32 -21.15 6.82
C ARG A 300 -2.33 -20.38 5.98
N SER A 301 -2.79 -19.21 6.46
CA SER A 301 -3.59 -18.27 5.66
C SER A 301 -2.79 -17.67 4.52
N ASP A 302 -1.52 -17.30 4.76
CA ASP A 302 -0.63 -16.81 3.71
C ASP A 302 -0.36 -17.90 2.65
N LEU A 303 -0.26 -19.17 3.08
CA LEU A 303 -0.04 -20.31 2.16
C LEU A 303 -1.27 -20.57 1.29
N PHE A 304 -2.49 -20.36 1.78
CA PHE A 304 -3.69 -20.36 0.96
C PHE A 304 -3.63 -19.25 -0.11
N SER A 305 -3.33 -18.02 0.29
CA SER A 305 -3.20 -16.88 -0.62
C SER A 305 -2.12 -17.12 -1.68
N LEU A 306 -1.00 -17.74 -1.29
CA LEU A 306 0.09 -18.14 -2.20
C LEU A 306 -0.39 -19.22 -3.20
N GLY A 307 -1.24 -20.14 -2.76
CA GLY A 307 -1.90 -21.12 -3.63
C GLY A 307 -2.81 -20.47 -4.66
N VAL A 308 -3.61 -19.49 -4.26
CA VAL A 308 -4.43 -18.66 -5.16
C VAL A 308 -3.57 -17.93 -6.20
N MET A 309 -2.47 -17.34 -5.75
CA MET A 309 -1.52 -16.65 -6.63
C MET A 309 -0.86 -17.62 -7.61
N LEU A 310 -0.45 -18.80 -7.16
CA LEU A 310 0.12 -19.85 -8.02
C LEU A 310 -0.88 -20.31 -9.09
N TYR A 311 -2.14 -20.56 -8.70
CA TYR A 311 -3.21 -20.87 -9.63
C TYR A 311 -3.34 -19.80 -10.70
N GLN A 312 -3.49 -18.55 -10.29
CA GLN A 312 -3.67 -17.42 -11.21
C GLN A 312 -2.48 -17.26 -12.16
N MET A 313 -1.26 -17.30 -11.65
CA MET A 313 -0.05 -17.14 -12.46
C MET A 313 0.20 -18.31 -13.41
N SER A 314 -0.40 -19.47 -13.15
CA SER A 314 -0.31 -20.66 -14.01
C SER A 314 -1.36 -20.69 -15.13
N CYS A 315 -2.46 -19.95 -15.02
CA CYS A 315 -3.53 -19.97 -16.02
C CYS A 315 -4.11 -18.60 -16.40
N GLY A 316 -3.74 -17.52 -15.69
CA GLY A 316 -4.21 -16.15 -15.94
C GLY A 316 -5.63 -15.84 -15.47
N LYS A 317 -6.24 -16.72 -14.67
CA LYS A 317 -7.57 -16.54 -14.08
C LYS A 317 -7.54 -16.79 -12.59
N LEU A 318 -8.37 -16.08 -11.84
CA LEU A 318 -8.60 -16.36 -10.43
C LEU A 318 -9.41 -17.66 -10.26
N PRO A 319 -9.15 -18.45 -9.20
CA PRO A 319 -9.92 -19.66 -8.93
C PRO A 319 -11.35 -19.37 -8.45
N PHE A 320 -11.56 -18.21 -7.84
CA PHE A 320 -12.87 -17.80 -7.33
C PHE A 320 -13.22 -16.43 -7.88
N GLU A 321 -14.39 -16.31 -8.48
CA GLU A 321 -14.98 -15.09 -9.00
C GLU A 321 -16.45 -15.02 -8.58
N GLY A 322 -17.05 -13.84 -8.54
CA GLY A 322 -18.46 -13.66 -8.19
C GLY A 322 -19.01 -12.34 -8.69
N ASP A 323 -20.28 -12.32 -9.03
CA ASP A 323 -21.01 -11.13 -9.49
C ASP A 323 -21.22 -10.10 -8.35
N SER A 324 -21.05 -10.54 -7.12
CA SER A 324 -21.08 -9.71 -5.92
C SER A 324 -19.99 -10.13 -4.94
N MET A 325 -19.64 -9.20 -4.05
CA MET A 325 -18.71 -9.46 -2.94
C MET A 325 -19.15 -10.65 -2.08
N ALA A 326 -20.44 -10.70 -1.74
CA ALA A 326 -21.01 -11.79 -0.93
C ALA A 326 -20.88 -13.14 -1.63
N GLN A 327 -21.13 -13.20 -2.94
CA GLN A 327 -20.99 -14.42 -3.72
C GLN A 327 -19.52 -14.88 -3.79
N LEU A 328 -18.59 -13.94 -4.03
CA LEU A 328 -17.16 -14.25 -4.04
C LEU A 328 -16.72 -14.82 -2.69
N MET A 329 -17.07 -14.16 -1.58
CA MET A 329 -16.73 -14.63 -0.23
C MET A 329 -17.34 -16.01 0.07
N PHE A 330 -18.59 -16.25 -0.36
CA PHE A 330 -19.23 -17.58 -0.21
C PHE A 330 -18.44 -18.66 -0.97
N ARG A 331 -18.04 -18.39 -2.22
CA ARG A 331 -17.26 -19.35 -3.02
C ARG A 331 -15.90 -19.65 -2.40
N ILE A 332 -15.18 -18.62 -1.96
CA ILE A 332 -13.90 -18.81 -1.28
C ILE A 332 -14.06 -19.67 -0.01
N ALA A 333 -15.12 -19.47 0.75
CA ALA A 333 -15.34 -20.19 2.00
C ALA A 333 -15.82 -21.64 1.80
N ASN A 334 -16.64 -21.91 0.78
CA ASN A 334 -17.44 -23.14 0.71
C ASN A 334 -17.24 -23.96 -0.55
N GLU A 335 -16.86 -23.38 -1.70
CA GLU A 335 -16.75 -24.12 -2.96
C GLU A 335 -15.31 -24.56 -3.23
N ALA A 336 -15.14 -25.76 -3.80
CA ALA A 336 -13.85 -26.16 -4.35
C ALA A 336 -13.47 -25.25 -5.52
N HIS A 337 -12.17 -24.99 -5.70
CA HIS A 337 -11.71 -24.29 -6.89
C HIS A 337 -11.90 -25.17 -8.14
N PRO A 338 -12.10 -24.57 -9.33
CA PRO A 338 -12.15 -25.32 -10.58
C PRO A 338 -10.84 -26.05 -10.84
N ASP A 339 -10.91 -27.22 -11.49
CA ASP A 339 -9.70 -27.89 -11.97
C ASP A 339 -8.97 -26.97 -12.96
N ILE A 340 -7.75 -26.59 -12.60
CA ILE A 340 -6.93 -25.67 -13.39
C ILE A 340 -6.62 -26.22 -14.80
N ARG A 341 -6.63 -27.54 -14.98
CA ARG A 341 -6.42 -28.19 -16.29
C ARG A 341 -7.56 -27.93 -17.27
N GLY A 342 -8.73 -27.54 -16.79
CA GLY A 342 -9.81 -27.03 -17.65
C GLY A 342 -9.44 -25.73 -18.38
N ILE A 343 -8.42 -25.00 -17.90
CA ILE A 343 -7.93 -23.74 -18.48
C ILE A 343 -6.54 -23.95 -19.12
N ASN A 344 -5.67 -24.70 -18.46
CA ASN A 344 -4.32 -25.02 -18.92
C ASN A 344 -4.06 -26.53 -18.78
N PRO A 345 -4.38 -27.34 -19.81
CA PRO A 345 -4.29 -28.80 -19.75
C PRO A 345 -2.85 -29.33 -19.68
N ASP A 346 -1.85 -28.54 -20.04
CA ASP A 346 -0.45 -28.95 -20.08
C ASP A 346 0.26 -28.85 -18.72
N LEU A 347 -0.45 -28.52 -17.66
CA LEU A 347 0.13 -28.42 -16.32
C LEU A 347 0.51 -29.79 -15.77
N PRO A 348 1.70 -29.92 -15.14
CA PRO A 348 2.14 -31.18 -14.53
C PRO A 348 1.21 -31.59 -13.38
N ASP A 349 0.94 -32.88 -13.23
CA ASP A 349 0.09 -33.41 -12.15
C ASP A 349 0.61 -33.01 -10.75
N CYS A 350 1.93 -32.97 -10.56
CA CYS A 350 2.53 -32.54 -9.30
C CYS A 350 2.17 -31.09 -8.96
N LEU A 351 2.09 -30.18 -9.94
CA LEU A 351 1.70 -28.80 -9.71
C LEU A 351 0.21 -28.68 -9.36
N VAL A 352 -0.64 -29.44 -10.03
CA VAL A 352 -2.07 -29.50 -9.72
C VAL A 352 -2.28 -29.96 -8.27
N ALA A 353 -1.59 -31.02 -7.85
CA ALA A 353 -1.67 -31.52 -6.47
C ALA A 353 -1.19 -30.49 -5.44
N ILE A 354 -0.14 -29.70 -5.76
CA ILE A 354 0.36 -28.62 -4.90
C ILE A 354 -0.71 -27.52 -4.76
N ILE A 355 -1.33 -27.10 -5.86
CA ILE A 355 -2.39 -26.09 -5.88
C ILE A 355 -3.59 -26.57 -5.06
N ASP A 356 -4.05 -27.81 -5.28
CA ASP A 356 -5.18 -28.41 -4.56
C ASP A 356 -4.93 -28.43 -3.05
N ARG A 357 -3.74 -28.87 -2.63
CA ARG A 357 -3.36 -28.90 -1.21
C ARG A 357 -3.29 -27.50 -0.60
N ALA A 358 -2.68 -26.53 -1.31
CA ALA A 358 -2.55 -25.17 -0.82
C ALA A 358 -3.91 -24.49 -0.61
N MET A 359 -4.89 -24.76 -1.49
CA MET A 359 -6.21 -24.14 -1.43
C MET A 359 -7.27 -25.00 -0.70
N THR A 360 -6.86 -26.02 0.03
CA THR A 360 -7.77 -26.78 0.92
C THR A 360 -8.40 -25.84 1.95
N LYS A 361 -9.71 -25.96 2.18
CA LYS A 361 -10.46 -25.04 3.07
C LYS A 361 -10.07 -25.21 4.53
N ASP A 362 -9.84 -26.43 4.97
CA ASP A 362 -9.36 -26.71 6.31
C ASP A 362 -7.86 -26.38 6.43
N PRO A 363 -7.44 -25.42 7.30
CA PRO A 363 -6.05 -25.11 7.52
C PRO A 363 -5.18 -26.31 7.93
N ASP A 364 -5.75 -27.28 8.67
CA ASP A 364 -5.01 -28.45 9.15
C ASP A 364 -4.67 -29.44 8.02
N ALA A 365 -5.41 -29.40 6.92
CA ALA A 365 -5.17 -30.23 5.73
C ALA A 365 -4.28 -29.54 4.67
N ARG A 366 -3.94 -28.25 4.86
CA ARG A 366 -3.03 -27.49 3.96
C ARG A 366 -1.55 -27.80 4.25
N TYR A 367 -0.69 -27.09 3.53
CA TYR A 367 0.70 -26.94 3.92
C TYR A 367 0.80 -26.32 5.31
N GLN A 368 1.60 -26.88 6.19
CA GLN A 368 1.77 -26.38 7.55
C GLN A 368 2.88 -25.33 7.61
N THR A 369 3.85 -25.37 6.70
CA THR A 369 4.94 -24.40 6.61
C THR A 369 5.21 -24.01 5.17
N GLY A 370 5.73 -22.79 4.97
CA GLY A 370 6.20 -22.33 3.65
C GLY A 370 7.37 -23.17 3.13
N ALA A 371 8.23 -23.67 4.00
CA ALA A 371 9.34 -24.54 3.63
C ALA A 371 8.85 -25.87 3.02
N GLU A 372 7.78 -26.46 3.55
CA GLU A 372 7.14 -27.65 2.99
C GLU A 372 6.60 -27.37 1.59
N PHE A 373 5.90 -26.24 1.42
CA PHE A 373 5.37 -25.80 0.13
C PHE A 373 6.49 -25.59 -0.90
N ALA A 374 7.57 -24.85 -0.52
CA ALA A 374 8.72 -24.60 -1.39
C ALA A 374 9.43 -25.87 -1.83
N ARG A 375 9.58 -26.84 -0.94
CA ARG A 375 10.19 -28.14 -1.22
C ARG A 375 9.38 -28.91 -2.28
N ASP A 376 8.06 -28.99 -2.12
CA ASP A 376 7.20 -29.71 -3.04
C ASP A 376 7.22 -29.08 -4.44
N ILE A 377 7.25 -27.72 -4.53
CA ILE A 377 7.42 -27.02 -5.81
C ILE A 377 8.77 -27.38 -6.46
N ARG A 378 9.87 -27.33 -5.72
CA ARG A 378 11.19 -27.69 -6.27
C ARG A 378 11.27 -29.11 -6.74
N THR A 379 10.67 -30.04 -6.00
CA THR A 379 10.55 -31.45 -6.41
C THR A 379 9.77 -31.56 -7.72
N CYS A 380 8.64 -30.86 -7.85
CA CYS A 380 7.85 -30.86 -9.07
C CYS A 380 8.64 -30.30 -10.28
N VAL A 381 9.42 -29.22 -10.11
CA VAL A 381 10.32 -28.68 -11.18
C VAL A 381 11.31 -29.74 -11.63
N THR A 382 11.95 -30.44 -10.68
CA THR A 382 12.96 -31.48 -11.00
C THR A 382 12.33 -32.65 -11.77
N MET A 383 11.16 -33.12 -11.35
CA MET A 383 10.44 -34.22 -12.02
C MET A 383 10.02 -33.85 -13.45
N SER A 384 9.51 -32.62 -13.64
CA SER A 384 9.09 -32.12 -14.95
C SER A 384 10.27 -31.97 -15.93
N SER A 385 11.46 -31.60 -15.43
CA SER A 385 12.69 -31.48 -16.23
C SER A 385 13.23 -32.85 -16.63
N ALA A 386 13.14 -33.85 -15.75
CA ALA A 386 13.60 -35.22 -16.04
C ALA A 386 12.70 -35.96 -17.05
N GLY A 387 11.37 -35.73 -17.00
CA GLY A 387 10.42 -36.29 -17.95
C GLY A 387 10.57 -35.75 -19.38
N GLY A 388 11.00 -34.50 -19.55
CA GLY A 388 11.30 -33.88 -20.83
C GLY A 388 12.58 -34.41 -21.49
N ALA A 389 13.56 -34.85 -20.72
CA ALA A 389 14.81 -35.42 -21.24
C ALA A 389 14.63 -36.89 -21.72
N ALA A 390 13.66 -37.62 -21.17
CA ALA A 390 13.40 -39.01 -21.58
C ALA A 390 12.57 -39.13 -22.87
N ALA A 391 11.89 -38.07 -23.31
CA ALA A 391 11.10 -38.05 -24.55
C ALA A 391 11.89 -37.62 -25.80
N GLY A 392 13.16 -37.26 -25.65
CA GLY A 392 14.02 -36.76 -26.72
C GLY A 392 15.04 -37.74 -27.28
N ASP A 393 15.17 -38.93 -26.73
CA ASP A 393 16.14 -39.96 -27.21
C ASP A 393 15.44 -41.22 -27.76
N SER A 394 14.68 -41.04 -28.83
CA SER A 394 14.36 -42.16 -29.74
C SER A 394 15.35 -42.09 -30.89
N GLY A 395 16.43 -42.81 -30.74
CA GLY A 395 17.48 -42.98 -31.72
C GLY A 395 16.98 -43.29 -33.10
N VAL A 396 17.49 -42.61 -34.07
CA VAL A 396 17.62 -43.08 -35.46
C VAL A 396 19.00 -43.65 -35.59
N ASP A 397 19.09 -44.98 -35.47
CA ASP A 397 20.21 -45.78 -35.83
C ASP A 397 20.23 -45.81 -37.38
N ILE A 398 21.20 -45.17 -38.00
CA ILE A 398 21.51 -45.33 -39.42
C ILE A 398 22.85 -46.00 -39.50
N SER A 399 22.78 -47.34 -39.65
CA SER A 399 23.87 -48.16 -40.21
C SER A 399 24.06 -47.79 -41.66
N ILE A 400 25.25 -47.38 -42.08
CA ILE A 400 26.08 -47.89 -43.15
C ILE A 400 27.49 -47.38 -42.97
#